data_6647e3e7eb10a9b4f900d8af92eb486a
#
_entry.id   6647e3e7eb10a9b4f900d8af92eb486a
#
_cell.length_a   1.000
_cell.length_b   1.000
_cell.length_c   1.000
_cell.angle_alpha   90.00
_cell.angle_beta   90.00
_cell.angle_gamma   90.00
#
_symmetry.space_group_name_H-M   'P 1'
#
loop_
_entity.id
_entity.type
_entity.pdbx_description
1 polymer ?
#
loop_
_entity_poly.entity_id
_entity_poly.type
_entity_poly.pdbx_seq_one_letter_code
_entity_poly.pdbx_strand_id
1 'polypeptide(L)'
;MPAGWAEKAFEIGALARKRKIDSPQTLLRVLLIHLADGKSLRTTAAYSQEVQLCSVNDVSLLHRLRASESWFRWMSQGIAKDLRGSQLPDTLGRKFRVRIVDGTAVSEPGSTGSDWRVHYCLQLP
;
A
#
# COMPACT_ATOMS: atom_id res chain seq x y z
N MET A 1 -0.79 -5.30 -10.19
CA MET A 1 -1.75 -5.50 -9.05
C MET A 1 -2.26 -6.92 -9.10
N PRO A 2 -2.41 -7.62 -7.96
CA PRO A 2 -2.97 -8.98 -7.94
C PRO A 2 -4.37 -9.01 -8.53
N ALA A 3 -4.74 -10.10 -9.22
CA ALA A 3 -6.11 -10.26 -9.73
C ALA A 3 -7.13 -10.19 -8.58
N GLY A 4 -8.29 -9.57 -8.83
CA GLY A 4 -9.36 -9.43 -7.82
C GLY A 4 -9.08 -8.39 -6.72
N TRP A 5 -8.08 -7.52 -6.87
CA TRP A 5 -7.72 -6.53 -5.84
C TRP A 5 -8.85 -5.54 -5.52
N ALA A 6 -9.66 -5.21 -6.52
CA ALA A 6 -10.77 -4.26 -6.34
C ALA A 6 -11.94 -4.90 -5.58
N GLU A 7 -12.28 -6.14 -5.90
CA GLU A 7 -13.30 -6.93 -5.22
C GLU A 7 -12.88 -7.19 -3.77
N LYS A 8 -11.61 -7.46 -3.56
CA LYS A 8 -11.03 -7.69 -2.23
C LYS A 8 -11.15 -6.49 -1.31
N ALA A 9 -11.13 -5.26 -1.84
CA ALA A 9 -11.36 -4.04 -1.06
C ALA A 9 -12.73 -4.02 -0.37
N PHE A 10 -13.77 -4.55 -1.05
CA PHE A 10 -15.12 -4.66 -0.48
C PHE A 10 -15.20 -5.82 0.52
N GLU A 11 -14.65 -6.97 0.14
CA GLU A 11 -14.69 -8.20 0.97
C GLU A 11 -14.02 -7.97 2.33
N ILE A 12 -12.86 -7.32 2.37
CA ILE A 12 -12.12 -7.02 3.61
C ILE A 12 -12.71 -5.82 4.38
N GLY A 13 -13.58 -5.03 3.74
CA GLY A 13 -14.19 -3.86 4.34
C GLY A 13 -13.39 -2.56 4.23
N ALA A 14 -12.31 -2.53 3.46
CA ALA A 14 -11.56 -1.30 3.16
C ALA A 14 -12.47 -0.23 2.51
N LEU A 15 -13.41 -0.67 1.68
CA LEU A 15 -14.45 0.16 1.06
C LEU A 15 -15.86 -0.43 1.32
N ALA A 16 -16.30 -0.41 2.58
CA ALA A 16 -17.61 -0.96 2.95
C ALA A 16 -18.81 -0.17 2.38
N ARG A 17 -18.65 1.13 2.16
CA ARG A 17 -19.72 2.02 1.66
C ARG A 17 -19.19 2.97 0.61
N LYS A 18 -19.83 2.97 -0.56
CA LYS A 18 -19.60 3.93 -1.64
C LYS A 18 -20.32 5.24 -1.33
N ARG A 19 -19.64 6.19 -0.71
CA ARG A 19 -20.18 7.53 -0.46
C ARG A 19 -19.31 8.56 -1.21
N LYS A 20 -18.43 9.22 -0.47
CA LYS A 20 -17.49 10.23 -1.01
C LYS A 20 -16.31 9.60 -1.75
N ILE A 21 -16.01 8.34 -1.49
CA ILE A 21 -15.09 7.49 -2.26
C ILE A 21 -15.97 6.42 -2.91
N ASP A 22 -16.03 6.43 -4.21
CA ASP A 22 -16.95 5.64 -5.03
C ASP A 22 -16.39 4.30 -5.48
N SER A 23 -15.07 4.19 -5.54
CA SER A 23 -14.40 3.02 -6.10
C SER A 23 -13.11 2.64 -5.32
N PRO A 24 -12.69 1.36 -5.39
CA PRO A 24 -11.40 0.93 -4.86
C PRO A 24 -10.22 1.66 -5.51
N GLN A 25 -10.34 2.02 -6.79
CA GLN A 25 -9.34 2.79 -7.53
C GLN A 25 -9.14 4.17 -6.92
N THR A 26 -10.26 4.88 -6.65
CA THR A 26 -10.23 6.18 -5.99
C THR A 26 -9.64 6.07 -4.58
N LEU A 27 -10.06 5.06 -3.81
CA LEU A 27 -9.51 4.80 -2.48
C LEU A 27 -8.00 4.58 -2.53
N LEU A 28 -7.54 3.70 -3.42
CA LEU A 28 -6.11 3.40 -3.56
C LEU A 28 -5.30 4.65 -3.92
N ARG A 29 -5.78 5.44 -4.91
CA ARG A 29 -5.11 6.68 -5.33
C ARG A 29 -4.96 7.66 -4.18
N VAL A 30 -6.02 7.92 -3.43
CA VAL A 30 -5.99 8.85 -2.30
C VAL A 30 -5.03 8.38 -1.21
N LEU A 31 -5.05 7.08 -0.89
CA LEU A 31 -4.14 6.53 0.12
C LEU A 31 -2.68 6.55 -0.35
N LEU A 32 -2.41 6.31 -1.65
CA LEU A 32 -1.06 6.42 -2.19
C LEU A 32 -0.54 7.86 -2.20
N ILE A 33 -1.37 8.87 -2.42
CA ILE A 33 -0.97 10.28 -2.27
C ILE A 33 -0.49 10.57 -0.85
N HIS A 34 -1.14 10.00 0.16
CA HIS A 34 -0.70 10.14 1.55
C HIS A 34 0.60 9.36 1.80
N LEU A 35 0.63 8.08 1.43
CA LEU A 35 1.71 7.16 1.79
C LEU A 35 2.98 7.35 0.96
N ALA A 36 2.85 7.57 -0.34
CA ALA A 36 4.00 7.66 -1.25
C ALA A 36 4.57 9.09 -1.33
N ASP A 37 3.71 10.11 -1.32
CA ASP A 37 4.16 11.51 -1.37
C ASP A 37 4.49 12.07 0.04
N GLY A 38 4.25 11.32 1.11
CA GLY A 38 4.51 11.76 2.49
C GLY A 38 3.66 12.96 2.94
N LYS A 39 2.54 13.22 2.26
CA LYS A 39 1.64 14.34 2.61
C LYS A 39 0.82 14.02 3.85
N SER A 40 0.59 15.02 4.72
CA SER A 40 -0.32 14.86 5.84
C SER A 40 -1.73 14.48 5.38
N LEU A 41 -2.52 13.82 6.22
CA LEU A 41 -3.91 13.46 5.90
C LEU A 41 -4.75 14.69 5.51
N ARG A 42 -4.53 15.82 6.20
CA ARG A 42 -5.21 17.09 5.91
C ARG A 42 -4.84 17.63 4.53
N THR A 43 -3.55 17.63 4.19
CA THR A 43 -3.07 18.07 2.87
C THR A 43 -3.57 17.13 1.78
N THR A 44 -3.57 15.82 2.02
CA THR A 44 -4.09 14.82 1.09
C THR A 44 -5.58 15.01 0.83
N ALA A 45 -6.37 15.28 1.87
CA ALA A 45 -7.80 15.54 1.75
C ALA A 45 -8.07 16.80 0.91
N ALA A 46 -7.37 17.91 1.18
CA ALA A 46 -7.48 19.15 0.42
C ALA A 46 -7.09 18.96 -1.04
N TYR A 47 -5.95 18.33 -1.30
CA TYR A 47 -5.47 18.04 -2.66
C TYR A 47 -6.45 17.14 -3.43
N SER A 48 -6.97 16.10 -2.78
CA SER A 48 -7.93 15.18 -3.43
C SER A 48 -9.22 15.88 -3.85
N GLN A 49 -9.64 16.90 -3.10
CA GLN A 49 -10.78 17.73 -3.44
C GLN A 49 -10.46 18.69 -4.59
N GLU A 50 -9.28 19.32 -4.58
CA GLU A 50 -8.82 20.22 -5.62
C GLU A 50 -8.73 19.54 -6.99
N VAL A 51 -8.16 18.32 -7.04
CA VAL A 51 -8.07 17.54 -8.28
C VAL A 51 -9.34 16.75 -8.59
N GLN A 52 -10.44 17.01 -7.91
CA GLN A 52 -11.75 16.36 -8.10
C GLN A 52 -11.73 14.83 -8.00
N LEU A 53 -10.77 14.28 -7.26
CA LEU A 53 -10.65 12.84 -7.06
C LEU A 53 -11.71 12.33 -6.09
N CYS A 54 -11.86 12.99 -4.95
CA CYS A 54 -12.94 12.75 -3.99
C CYS A 54 -13.03 13.90 -2.97
N SER A 55 -14.19 14.03 -2.32
CA SER A 55 -14.42 15.04 -1.27
C SER A 55 -14.51 14.39 0.10
N VAL A 56 -13.35 14.13 0.72
CA VAL A 56 -13.22 13.56 2.06
C VAL A 56 -12.50 14.53 2.99
N ASN A 57 -12.77 14.44 4.30
CA ASN A 57 -11.96 15.13 5.30
C ASN A 57 -10.86 14.20 5.85
N ASP A 58 -9.93 14.76 6.58
CA ASP A 58 -8.78 14.07 7.17
C ASP A 58 -9.18 12.94 8.13
N VAL A 59 -10.20 13.15 8.96
CA VAL A 59 -10.72 12.13 9.88
C VAL A 59 -11.30 10.95 9.12
N SER A 60 -12.10 11.21 8.07
CA SER A 60 -12.65 10.15 7.22
C SER A 60 -11.53 9.40 6.48
N LEU A 61 -10.49 10.12 6.05
CA LEU A 61 -9.33 9.53 5.39
C LEU A 61 -8.53 8.65 6.36
N LEU A 62 -8.34 9.08 7.62
CA LEU A 62 -7.70 8.27 8.66
C LEU A 62 -8.47 6.96 8.90
N HIS A 63 -9.81 7.03 9.00
CA HIS A 63 -10.62 5.82 9.15
C HIS A 63 -10.47 4.87 7.95
N ARG A 64 -10.41 5.41 6.73
CA ARG A 64 -10.17 4.60 5.52
C ARG A 64 -8.79 3.99 5.49
N LEU A 65 -7.77 4.74 5.87
CA LEU A 65 -6.39 4.25 5.96
C LEU A 65 -6.31 3.03 6.92
N ARG A 66 -6.87 3.16 8.12
CA ARG A 66 -6.91 2.06 9.10
C ARG A 66 -7.69 0.85 8.58
N ALA A 67 -8.85 1.06 7.97
CA ALA A 67 -9.67 -0.01 7.41
C ALA A 67 -9.00 -0.71 6.21
N SER A 68 -8.02 -0.06 5.58
CA SER A 68 -7.31 -0.60 4.40
C SER A 68 -6.08 -1.43 4.75
N GLU A 69 -5.67 -1.55 6.01
CA GLU A 69 -4.47 -2.29 6.41
C GLU A 69 -4.46 -3.72 5.87
N SER A 70 -5.52 -4.48 6.10
CA SER A 70 -5.63 -5.87 5.65
C SER A 70 -5.66 -5.97 4.12
N TRP A 71 -6.22 -4.98 3.44
CA TRP A 71 -6.24 -4.91 1.98
C TRP A 71 -4.84 -4.67 1.41
N PHE A 72 -4.09 -3.73 1.96
CA PHE A 72 -2.69 -3.49 1.58
C PHE A 72 -1.82 -4.73 1.84
N ARG A 73 -1.99 -5.37 3.00
CA ARG A 73 -1.28 -6.60 3.35
C ARG A 73 -1.55 -7.70 2.32
N TRP A 74 -2.82 -7.91 1.95
CA TRP A 74 -3.19 -8.90 0.94
C TRP A 74 -2.58 -8.58 -0.44
N MET A 75 -2.64 -7.31 -0.87
CA MET A 75 -2.03 -6.88 -2.13
C MET A 75 -0.51 -7.09 -2.15
N SER A 76 0.18 -6.71 -1.08
CA SER A 76 1.63 -6.89 -0.95
C SER A 76 2.02 -8.36 -1.00
N GLN A 77 1.27 -9.25 -0.35
CA GLN A 77 1.49 -10.69 -0.42
C GLN A 77 1.27 -11.25 -1.82
N GLY A 78 0.25 -10.76 -2.53
CA GLY A 78 0.00 -11.14 -3.93
C GLY A 78 1.15 -10.74 -4.84
N ILE A 79 1.59 -9.48 -4.77
CA ILE A 79 2.74 -8.98 -5.53
C ILE A 79 4.00 -9.78 -5.21
N ALA A 80 4.26 -10.06 -3.93
CA ALA A 80 5.43 -10.85 -3.53
C ALA A 80 5.39 -12.29 -4.07
N LYS A 81 4.20 -12.89 -4.16
CA LYS A 81 4.04 -14.22 -4.80
C LYS A 81 4.32 -14.17 -6.29
N ASP A 82 3.80 -13.15 -6.99
CA ASP A 82 4.03 -12.97 -8.43
C ASP A 82 5.52 -12.76 -8.71
N LEU A 83 6.21 -11.97 -7.88
CA LEU A 83 7.66 -11.78 -7.99
C LEU A 83 8.45 -13.07 -7.74
N ARG A 84 8.00 -13.92 -6.81
CA ARG A 84 8.63 -15.23 -6.56
C ARG A 84 8.42 -16.22 -7.71
N GLY A 85 7.30 -16.12 -8.41
CA GLY A 85 7.00 -16.92 -9.61
C GLY A 85 7.80 -16.51 -10.85
N SER A 86 8.40 -15.31 -10.86
CA SER A 86 9.34 -14.88 -11.89
C SER A 86 10.63 -15.67 -11.73
N GLN A 87 10.87 -16.61 -12.64
CA GLN A 87 11.99 -17.55 -12.57
C GLN A 87 13.32 -16.80 -12.57
N LEU A 88 14.11 -16.98 -11.49
CA LEU A 88 15.54 -16.73 -11.54
C LEU A 88 16.16 -17.66 -12.60
N PRO A 89 17.17 -17.19 -13.34
CA PRO A 89 17.90 -18.05 -14.27
C PRO A 89 18.30 -19.35 -13.55
N ASP A 90 18.00 -20.48 -14.16
CA ASP A 90 18.15 -21.85 -13.63
C ASP A 90 19.59 -22.14 -13.11
N THR A 91 20.55 -21.35 -13.58
CA THR A 91 21.97 -21.40 -13.18
C THR A 91 22.24 -20.95 -11.74
N LEU A 92 21.42 -20.09 -11.15
CA LEU A 92 21.60 -19.58 -9.78
C LEU A 92 20.76 -20.36 -8.74
N GLY A 93 19.61 -20.91 -9.14
CA GLY A 93 18.63 -21.49 -8.21
C GLY A 93 19.00 -22.84 -7.61
N ARG A 94 19.89 -23.62 -8.23
CA ARG A 94 20.20 -24.99 -7.79
C ARG A 94 21.33 -25.11 -6.77
N LYS A 95 22.23 -24.13 -6.70
CA LYS A 95 23.42 -24.16 -5.81
C LYS A 95 23.37 -23.20 -4.64
N PHE A 96 22.56 -22.16 -4.70
CA PHE A 96 22.58 -21.09 -3.71
C PHE A 96 21.18 -20.70 -3.27
N ARG A 97 21.02 -20.46 -1.96
CA ARG A 97 19.83 -19.76 -1.44
C ARG A 97 20.08 -18.26 -1.55
N VAL A 98 19.41 -17.60 -2.49
CA VAL A 98 19.52 -16.15 -2.65
C VAL A 98 18.54 -15.46 -1.69
N ARG A 99 19.06 -14.54 -0.89
CA ARG A 99 18.27 -13.68 -0.03
C ARG A 99 18.54 -12.24 -0.40
N ILE A 100 17.47 -11.50 -0.67
CA ILE A 100 17.54 -10.05 -0.83
C ILE A 100 17.16 -9.45 0.51
N VAL A 101 18.06 -8.65 1.09
CA VAL A 101 17.83 -7.95 2.35
C VAL A 101 17.86 -6.46 2.05
N ASP A 102 16.80 -5.77 2.40
CA ASP A 102 16.71 -4.32 2.32
C ASP A 102 16.34 -3.74 3.69
N GLY A 103 16.91 -2.60 4.02
CA GLY A 103 16.63 -1.84 5.23
C GLY A 103 16.14 -0.45 4.87
N THR A 104 14.87 -0.19 5.14
CA THR A 104 14.24 1.10 4.86
C THR A 104 13.87 1.82 6.16
N ALA A 105 14.23 3.10 6.25
CA ALA A 105 13.73 3.99 7.29
C ALA A 105 12.37 4.55 6.86
N VAL A 106 11.40 4.45 7.74
CA VAL A 106 10.05 5.01 7.54
C VAL A 106 9.84 6.09 8.58
N SER A 107 9.41 7.26 8.14
CA SER A 107 9.04 8.37 9.03
C SER A 107 7.56 8.68 8.87
N GLU A 108 6.89 8.99 9.98
CA GLU A 108 5.52 9.46 9.90
C GLU A 108 5.48 10.88 9.32
N PRO A 109 4.46 11.24 8.54
CA PRO A 109 4.31 12.60 8.03
C PRO A 109 4.27 13.61 9.17
N GLY A 110 5.26 14.52 9.20
CA GLY A 110 5.40 15.54 10.26
C GLY A 110 6.34 15.14 11.41
N SER A 111 6.93 13.95 11.40
CA SER A 111 7.97 13.59 12.36
C SER A 111 9.31 14.24 12.01
N THR A 112 10.15 14.44 13.03
CA THR A 112 11.49 15.04 12.87
C THR A 112 12.61 14.01 12.76
N GLY A 113 12.28 12.73 12.54
CA GLY A 113 13.27 11.66 12.46
C GLY A 113 12.71 10.37 11.86
N SER A 114 13.53 9.32 11.90
CA SER A 114 13.09 7.97 11.49
C SER A 114 12.35 7.31 12.63
N ASP A 115 11.04 7.11 12.49
CA ASP A 115 10.21 6.48 13.52
C ASP A 115 10.35 4.95 13.51
N TRP A 116 10.61 4.39 12.33
CA TRP A 116 10.73 2.94 12.14
C TRP A 116 11.88 2.58 11.21
N ARG A 117 12.55 1.49 11.52
CA ARG A 117 13.43 0.80 10.57
C ARG A 117 12.81 -0.54 10.21
N VAL A 118 12.44 -0.69 8.94
CA VAL A 118 11.88 -1.94 8.42
C VAL A 118 13.00 -2.70 7.73
N HIS A 119 13.28 -3.91 8.21
CA HIS A 119 14.17 -4.84 7.53
C HIS A 119 13.31 -5.86 6.80
N TYR A 120 13.44 -5.89 5.50
CA TYR A 120 12.74 -6.85 4.65
C TYR A 120 13.73 -7.89 4.12
N CYS A 121 13.39 -9.16 4.29
CA CYS A 121 14.18 -10.26 3.73
C CYS A 121 13.30 -11.08 2.80
N LEU A 122 13.59 -11.05 1.52
CA LEU A 122 12.98 -11.91 0.51
C LEU A 122 13.89 -13.10 0.23
N GLN A 123 13.44 -14.30 0.53
CA GLN A 123 14.12 -15.52 0.08
C GLN A 123 13.52 -15.92 -1.27
N LEU A 124 14.37 -16.00 -2.27
CA LEU A 124 14.02 -16.49 -3.59
C LEU A 124 14.01 -18.03 -3.59
N PRO A 125 13.09 -18.64 -4.36
CA PRO A 125 12.92 -20.10 -4.44
C PRO A 125 14.16 -20.80 -4.97
#